data_4c5126351a4cfe9caf3d71ccc947cc77
#
_entry.id   4c5126351a4cfe9caf3d71ccc947cc77
#
_cell.length_a   1.000
_cell.length_b   1.000
_cell.length_c   1.000
_cell.angle_alpha   90.00
_cell.angle_beta   90.00
_cell.angle_gamma   90.00
#
_symmetry.space_group_name_H-M   'P 1'
#
loop_
_entity.id
_entity.type
_entity.pdbx_description
1 polymer ?
#
loop_
_entity_poly.entity_id
_entity_poly.type
_entity_poly.pdbx_seq_one_letter_code
_entity_poly.pdbx_strand_id
1 'polypeptide(L)'
;MEKIFTLDRLAEEVSHLKSQGKKIALCHGCFDLMHPGHIRHFQSAAKVADVLVVTLTQDKFVNKGPGRPVYSEQVRAETIASLECVDYVAINRWPTAIETINLLKPDFYVKGPDYKDATKDLTNNIGLEEKAVQDNGGVLYITDDETMSSSKLINTHFSKHSDSVKTYLESFKTKFSADEIVDFIEGLNDLKVLVIGDTIIDEYHTCTPLGKSSKSPTISTIFRSGVSYAGGVLAIANHMDQFASKVHLVTLLGAQNTQEELINNKLSDAVERKFFLREDAPTPTKRRYLDTYLNLKLFEVTFMNDKYLDHNMEHEIISYLDEVKDNYDIVLVADFGHGFITPNIIKYLEQCGKYLAINAQTNSNNFGYNYITKYYKADYISIDEKELRLPFGDAYGSIESLIIKLSKISHCKNIQITLGANGSVIYKDGEFSYAPAFATSIKDSVGAGDAVLSVTSLCSFKGLNPDLVAFIGNCVGTLAVDILGNEHPVYKKDLTKFISHFIK
;
A
#
# COMPACT_ATOMS: atom_id res chain seq x y z
N MET A 1 -27.34 8.25 -32.27
CA MET A 1 -26.44 7.11 -32.55
C MET A 1 -25.82 6.66 -31.22
N GLU A 2 -25.74 5.38 -31.01
CA GLU A 2 -25.07 4.85 -29.81
C GLU A 2 -23.56 5.11 -29.93
N LYS A 3 -22.96 5.87 -29.01
CA LYS A 3 -21.54 6.25 -29.08
C LYS A 3 -20.61 5.34 -28.23
N ILE A 4 -21.18 4.55 -27.31
CA ILE A 4 -20.41 3.66 -26.41
C ILE A 4 -20.26 2.30 -27.08
N PHE A 5 -19.02 1.88 -27.27
CA PHE A 5 -18.64 0.64 -27.95
C PHE A 5 -17.77 -0.24 -27.05
N THR A 6 -17.78 -1.55 -27.29
CA THR A 6 -16.69 -2.41 -26.81
C THR A 6 -15.43 -2.10 -27.62
N LEU A 7 -14.24 -2.33 -27.05
CA LEU A 7 -12.99 -2.06 -27.76
C LEU A 7 -12.86 -2.81 -29.08
N ASP A 8 -13.34 -4.06 -29.12
CA ASP A 8 -13.24 -4.89 -30.33
C ASP A 8 -14.14 -4.32 -31.45
N ARG A 9 -15.38 -3.97 -31.13
CA ARG A 9 -16.29 -3.30 -32.08
C ARG A 9 -15.76 -1.92 -32.49
N LEU A 10 -15.16 -1.18 -31.57
CA LEU A 10 -14.55 0.11 -31.88
C LEU A 10 -13.35 -0.04 -32.83
N ALA A 11 -12.55 -1.09 -32.69
CA ALA A 11 -11.42 -1.34 -33.59
C ALA A 11 -11.90 -1.64 -35.02
N GLU A 12 -12.97 -2.40 -35.19
CA GLU A 12 -13.60 -2.64 -36.50
C GLU A 12 -14.09 -1.34 -37.12
N GLU A 13 -14.80 -0.50 -36.35
CA GLU A 13 -15.33 0.78 -36.81
C GLU A 13 -14.22 1.77 -37.18
N VAL A 14 -13.20 1.89 -36.35
CA VAL A 14 -12.01 2.75 -36.63
C VAL A 14 -11.30 2.27 -37.89
N SER A 15 -11.12 0.96 -38.09
CA SER A 15 -10.54 0.40 -39.30
C SER A 15 -11.36 0.75 -40.55
N HIS A 16 -12.69 0.66 -40.46
CA HIS A 16 -13.61 1.04 -41.53
C HIS A 16 -13.49 2.54 -41.88
N LEU A 17 -13.51 3.41 -40.86
CA LEU A 17 -13.37 4.86 -41.04
C LEU A 17 -12.01 5.23 -41.67
N LYS A 18 -10.93 4.59 -41.25
CA LYS A 18 -9.59 4.78 -41.87
C LYS A 18 -9.55 4.32 -43.30
N SER A 19 -10.24 3.25 -43.65
CA SER A 19 -10.38 2.81 -45.07
C SER A 19 -11.10 3.83 -45.97
N GLN A 20 -11.92 4.69 -45.37
CA GLN A 20 -12.56 5.83 -46.01
C GLN A 20 -11.71 7.11 -46.03
N GLY A 21 -10.45 7.05 -45.55
CA GLY A 21 -9.54 8.18 -45.50
C GLY A 21 -9.75 9.12 -44.32
N LYS A 22 -10.58 8.74 -43.34
CA LYS A 22 -10.82 9.54 -42.12
C LYS A 22 -9.63 9.48 -41.16
N LYS A 23 -9.27 10.62 -40.58
CA LYS A 23 -8.26 10.74 -39.54
C LYS A 23 -8.86 10.56 -38.17
N ILE A 24 -8.18 9.81 -37.32
CA ILE A 24 -8.66 9.43 -35.98
C ILE A 24 -7.80 10.11 -34.90
N ALA A 25 -8.45 10.85 -34.01
CA ALA A 25 -7.86 11.31 -32.75
C ALA A 25 -8.29 10.40 -31.61
N LEU A 26 -7.33 10.02 -30.76
CA LEU A 26 -7.57 9.23 -29.54
C LEU A 26 -7.18 10.05 -28.30
N CYS A 27 -8.15 10.27 -27.39
CA CYS A 27 -7.89 10.72 -26.03
C CYS A 27 -8.01 9.53 -25.08
N HIS A 28 -7.08 9.38 -24.13
CA HIS A 28 -7.16 8.38 -23.06
C HIS A 28 -6.92 9.01 -21.70
N GLY A 29 -7.75 8.65 -20.71
CA GLY A 29 -7.59 9.12 -19.34
C GLY A 29 -8.60 8.54 -18.36
N CYS A 30 -8.50 8.94 -17.09
CA CYS A 30 -9.47 8.55 -16.06
C CYS A 30 -10.81 9.29 -16.21
N PHE A 31 -10.78 10.60 -16.46
CA PHE A 31 -11.95 11.48 -16.61
C PHE A 31 -12.98 11.30 -15.48
N ASP A 32 -12.51 11.29 -14.23
CA ASP A 32 -13.33 10.96 -13.06
C ASP A 32 -14.48 11.93 -12.84
N LEU A 33 -14.17 13.19 -12.55
CA LEU A 33 -15.15 14.28 -12.48
C LEU A 33 -14.98 15.18 -13.70
N MET A 34 -15.97 15.17 -14.60
CA MET A 34 -15.96 16.04 -15.77
C MET A 34 -16.03 17.51 -15.38
N HIS A 35 -15.17 18.32 -16.00
CA HIS A 35 -15.09 19.76 -15.78
C HIS A 35 -14.75 20.50 -17.10
N PRO A 36 -14.89 21.82 -17.16
CA PRO A 36 -14.65 22.58 -18.39
C PRO A 36 -13.29 22.33 -19.06
N GLY A 37 -12.23 22.02 -18.28
CA GLY A 37 -10.92 21.67 -18.82
C GLY A 37 -10.94 20.40 -19.69
N HIS A 38 -11.66 19.34 -19.25
CA HIS A 38 -11.84 18.13 -20.06
C HIS A 38 -12.63 18.42 -21.33
N ILE A 39 -13.70 19.24 -21.24
CA ILE A 39 -14.54 19.59 -22.39
C ILE A 39 -13.71 20.34 -23.42
N ARG A 40 -12.92 21.34 -23.01
CA ARG A 40 -12.02 22.10 -23.90
C ARG A 40 -10.98 21.17 -24.55
N HIS A 41 -10.37 20.27 -23.78
CA HIS A 41 -9.44 19.28 -24.28
C HIS A 41 -10.05 18.41 -25.39
N PHE A 42 -11.28 17.88 -25.19
CA PHE A 42 -11.96 17.12 -26.24
C PHE A 42 -12.35 17.97 -27.44
N GLN A 43 -12.78 19.21 -27.24
CA GLN A 43 -13.06 20.14 -28.34
C GLN A 43 -11.78 20.47 -29.14
N SER A 44 -10.64 20.59 -28.49
CA SER A 44 -9.33 20.81 -29.16
C SER A 44 -8.88 19.54 -29.88
N ALA A 45 -9.07 18.35 -29.29
CA ALA A 45 -8.79 17.08 -29.93
C ALA A 45 -9.67 16.82 -31.17
N ALA A 46 -10.94 17.19 -31.13
CA ALA A 46 -11.86 17.05 -32.27
C ALA A 46 -11.48 17.94 -33.46
N LYS A 47 -10.68 19.00 -33.27
CA LYS A 47 -10.25 19.89 -34.36
C LYS A 47 -9.07 19.35 -35.16
N VAL A 48 -8.33 18.37 -34.64
CA VAL A 48 -7.12 17.85 -35.30
C VAL A 48 -7.36 16.60 -36.15
N ALA A 49 -8.58 16.04 -36.08
CA ALA A 49 -8.97 14.83 -36.81
C ALA A 49 -10.43 14.89 -37.24
N ASP A 50 -10.84 13.96 -38.13
CA ASP A 50 -12.22 13.83 -38.57
C ASP A 50 -13.11 13.14 -37.55
N VAL A 51 -12.52 12.32 -36.67
CA VAL A 51 -13.22 11.49 -35.69
C VAL A 51 -12.48 11.52 -34.37
N LEU A 52 -13.20 11.83 -33.28
CA LEU A 52 -12.67 11.79 -31.93
C LEU A 52 -13.14 10.52 -31.18
N VAL A 53 -12.19 9.69 -30.82
CA VAL A 53 -12.36 8.54 -29.96
C VAL A 53 -11.86 8.88 -28.56
N VAL A 54 -12.65 8.58 -27.54
CA VAL A 54 -12.23 8.72 -26.15
C VAL A 54 -12.28 7.36 -25.47
N THR A 55 -11.16 6.96 -24.87
CA THR A 55 -11.11 5.74 -24.04
C THR A 55 -10.82 6.10 -22.59
N LEU A 56 -11.44 5.37 -21.67
CA LEU A 56 -11.32 5.65 -20.25
C LEU A 56 -10.77 4.46 -19.45
N THR A 57 -9.98 4.76 -18.44
CA THR A 57 -9.39 3.77 -17.52
C THR A 57 -10.49 3.08 -16.73
N GLN A 58 -10.48 1.73 -16.66
CA GLN A 58 -11.39 0.95 -15.80
C GLN A 58 -11.20 1.34 -14.33
N ASP A 59 -12.26 1.21 -13.54
CA ASP A 59 -12.25 1.55 -12.11
C ASP A 59 -11.12 0.84 -11.35
N LYS A 60 -10.92 -0.45 -11.62
CA LYS A 60 -9.86 -1.26 -10.97
C LYS A 60 -8.42 -0.80 -11.26
N PHE A 61 -8.21 0.02 -12.29
CA PHE A 61 -6.89 0.56 -12.65
C PHE A 61 -6.73 2.04 -12.27
N VAL A 62 -7.73 2.66 -11.63
CA VAL A 62 -7.65 4.06 -11.20
C VAL A 62 -6.90 4.16 -9.88
N ASN A 63 -5.61 4.53 -9.93
CA ASN A 63 -4.73 4.68 -8.78
C ASN A 63 -4.63 6.14 -8.34
N LYS A 64 -5.74 6.71 -7.80
CA LYS A 64 -5.78 8.10 -7.32
C LYS A 64 -6.09 8.21 -5.82
N GLY A 65 -5.93 7.11 -5.10
CA GLY A 65 -6.24 6.98 -3.68
C GLY A 65 -7.63 6.42 -3.39
N PRO A 66 -7.91 6.10 -2.12
CA PRO A 66 -9.17 5.54 -1.68
C PRO A 66 -10.37 6.41 -2.05
N GLY A 67 -11.49 5.77 -2.44
CA GLY A 67 -12.71 6.46 -2.87
C GLY A 67 -12.64 7.08 -4.27
N ARG A 68 -11.63 6.72 -5.07
CA ARG A 68 -11.49 7.11 -6.47
C ARG A 68 -11.57 5.90 -7.41
N PRO A 69 -12.23 6.01 -8.56
CA PRO A 69 -12.93 7.20 -9.05
C PRO A 69 -14.24 7.47 -8.29
N VAL A 70 -14.73 8.71 -8.36
CA VAL A 70 -16.02 9.10 -7.75
C VAL A 70 -17.18 8.48 -8.50
N TYR A 71 -17.09 8.44 -9.83
CA TYR A 71 -18.08 7.83 -10.71
C TYR A 71 -17.55 6.52 -11.32
N SER A 72 -18.44 5.51 -11.39
CA SER A 72 -18.11 4.25 -12.05
C SER A 72 -17.74 4.45 -13.52
N GLU A 73 -16.96 3.53 -14.07
CA GLU A 73 -16.54 3.57 -15.48
C GLU A 73 -17.71 3.71 -16.44
N GLN A 74 -18.87 3.11 -16.10
CA GLN A 74 -20.08 3.22 -16.92
C GLN A 74 -20.65 4.66 -16.93
N VAL A 75 -20.77 5.27 -15.74
CA VAL A 75 -21.26 6.66 -15.62
C VAL A 75 -20.30 7.64 -16.28
N ARG A 76 -19.00 7.41 -16.17
CA ARG A 76 -17.97 8.23 -16.83
C ARG A 76 -18.06 8.11 -18.36
N ALA A 77 -18.29 6.89 -18.89
CA ALA A 77 -18.45 6.66 -20.31
C ALA A 77 -19.72 7.35 -20.85
N GLU A 78 -20.84 7.25 -20.14
CA GLU A 78 -22.11 7.91 -20.50
C GLU A 78 -21.97 9.43 -20.52
N THR A 79 -21.27 10.00 -19.51
CA THR A 79 -21.03 11.44 -19.43
C THR A 79 -20.20 11.93 -20.62
N ILE A 80 -19.13 11.20 -21.00
CA ILE A 80 -18.30 11.56 -22.15
C ILE A 80 -19.07 11.40 -23.47
N ALA A 81 -19.82 10.32 -23.62
CA ALA A 81 -20.62 10.06 -24.82
C ALA A 81 -21.71 11.11 -25.07
N SER A 82 -22.16 11.79 -24.00
CA SER A 82 -23.13 12.89 -24.12
C SER A 82 -22.55 14.16 -24.76
N LEU A 83 -21.24 14.28 -24.88
CA LEU A 83 -20.60 15.45 -25.50
C LEU A 83 -20.71 15.39 -27.00
N GLU A 84 -21.09 16.54 -27.61
CA GLU A 84 -21.27 16.64 -29.06
C GLU A 84 -19.98 16.36 -29.83
N CYS A 85 -18.83 16.85 -29.30
CA CYS A 85 -17.54 16.75 -29.96
C CYS A 85 -16.91 15.34 -29.89
N VAL A 86 -17.49 14.39 -29.17
CA VAL A 86 -17.00 13.01 -29.07
C VAL A 86 -17.82 12.09 -29.94
N ASP A 87 -17.19 11.35 -30.83
CA ASP A 87 -17.85 10.42 -31.77
C ASP A 87 -18.01 9.03 -31.15
N TYR A 88 -16.94 8.50 -30.53
CA TYR A 88 -16.93 7.16 -29.93
C TYR A 88 -16.29 7.14 -28.56
N VAL A 89 -16.82 6.30 -27.68
CA VAL A 89 -16.32 6.07 -26.32
C VAL A 89 -16.14 4.58 -26.08
N ALA A 90 -15.04 4.17 -25.45
CA ALA A 90 -14.87 2.81 -24.97
C ALA A 90 -14.17 2.75 -23.62
N ILE A 91 -14.50 1.72 -22.83
CA ILE A 91 -13.79 1.43 -21.57
C ILE A 91 -12.57 0.61 -21.90
N ASN A 92 -11.38 1.10 -21.49
CA ASN A 92 -10.12 0.41 -21.70
C ASN A 92 -10.01 -0.82 -20.81
N ARG A 93 -9.62 -1.96 -21.35
CA ARG A 93 -9.50 -3.23 -20.60
C ARG A 93 -8.10 -3.48 -20.02
N TRP A 94 -7.12 -2.63 -20.30
CA TRP A 94 -5.75 -2.72 -19.84
C TRP A 94 -5.38 -1.60 -18.87
N PRO A 95 -4.33 -1.76 -18.08
CA PRO A 95 -3.89 -0.73 -17.13
C PRO A 95 -3.29 0.51 -17.82
N THR A 96 -2.83 0.38 -19.07
CA THR A 96 -2.22 1.46 -19.88
C THR A 96 -2.99 1.68 -21.17
N ALA A 97 -2.67 2.75 -21.88
CA ALA A 97 -3.22 3.02 -23.21
C ALA A 97 -2.46 2.31 -24.34
N ILE A 98 -1.32 1.70 -24.07
CA ILE A 98 -0.42 1.15 -25.09
C ILE A 98 -1.14 0.12 -25.97
N GLU A 99 -1.79 -0.84 -25.35
CA GLU A 99 -2.51 -1.89 -26.07
C GLU A 99 -3.69 -1.33 -26.88
N THR A 100 -4.38 -0.32 -26.34
CA THR A 100 -5.46 0.39 -27.06
C THR A 100 -4.92 1.17 -28.26
N ILE A 101 -3.77 1.83 -28.11
CA ILE A 101 -3.09 2.52 -29.20
C ILE A 101 -2.70 1.53 -30.29
N ASN A 102 -2.13 0.38 -29.93
CA ASN A 102 -1.75 -0.68 -30.88
C ASN A 102 -2.99 -1.30 -31.58
N LEU A 103 -4.12 -1.38 -30.88
CA LEU A 103 -5.37 -1.92 -31.42
C LEU A 103 -6.03 -0.93 -32.40
N LEU A 104 -6.16 0.34 -31.99
CA LEU A 104 -6.90 1.36 -32.75
C LEU A 104 -6.04 2.07 -33.79
N LYS A 105 -4.71 2.12 -33.59
CA LYS A 105 -3.72 2.79 -34.46
C LYS A 105 -4.14 4.22 -34.83
N PRO A 106 -4.37 5.11 -33.84
CA PRO A 106 -4.85 6.46 -34.11
C PRO A 106 -3.83 7.27 -34.91
N ASP A 107 -4.30 8.23 -35.71
CA ASP A 107 -3.42 9.19 -36.40
C ASP A 107 -2.86 10.23 -35.42
N PHE A 108 -3.68 10.61 -34.44
CA PHE A 108 -3.29 11.53 -33.36
C PHE A 108 -3.61 10.91 -32.01
N TYR A 109 -2.62 10.81 -31.13
CA TYR A 109 -2.83 10.55 -29.71
C TYR A 109 -2.77 11.85 -28.95
N VAL A 110 -3.89 12.27 -28.35
CA VAL A 110 -4.03 13.63 -27.84
C VAL A 110 -3.95 13.65 -26.33
N LYS A 111 -3.07 14.46 -25.80
CA LYS A 111 -2.86 14.68 -24.35
C LYS A 111 -2.98 16.16 -23.99
N GLY A 112 -3.28 16.42 -22.71
CA GLY A 112 -3.33 17.77 -22.16
C GLY A 112 -1.94 18.40 -21.95
N PRO A 113 -1.87 19.70 -21.67
CA PRO A 113 -0.60 20.42 -21.47
C PRO A 113 0.24 19.94 -20.27
N ASP A 114 -0.34 19.22 -19.33
CA ASP A 114 0.35 18.60 -18.20
C ASP A 114 1.45 17.61 -18.66
N TYR A 115 1.37 17.12 -19.89
CA TYR A 115 2.33 16.18 -20.49
C TYR A 115 3.40 16.83 -21.38
N LYS A 116 3.48 18.18 -21.43
CA LYS A 116 4.56 18.89 -22.15
C LYS A 116 5.96 18.58 -21.60
N ASP A 117 6.04 18.31 -20.32
CA ASP A 117 7.27 17.93 -19.62
C ASP A 117 7.19 16.44 -19.22
N ALA A 118 7.78 15.59 -20.04
CA ALA A 118 7.77 14.15 -19.81
C ALA A 118 8.47 13.74 -18.49
N THR A 119 9.34 14.58 -17.93
CA THR A 119 10.02 14.32 -16.66
C THR A 119 9.06 14.41 -15.46
N LYS A 120 7.90 15.03 -15.63
CA LYS A 120 6.84 15.16 -14.61
C LYS A 120 5.77 14.05 -14.69
N ASP A 121 5.90 13.12 -15.64
CA ASP A 121 5.00 11.97 -15.69
C ASP A 121 5.37 10.92 -14.62
N LEU A 122 4.69 10.97 -13.48
CA LEU A 122 4.84 10.03 -12.36
C LEU A 122 4.61 8.55 -12.76
N THR A 123 4.06 8.30 -13.95
CA THR A 123 3.77 6.95 -14.44
C THR A 123 4.85 6.41 -15.35
N ASN A 124 5.72 7.27 -15.87
CA ASN A 124 6.69 7.00 -16.94
C ASN A 124 6.06 6.34 -18.18
N ASN A 125 4.74 6.47 -18.34
CA ASN A 125 4.02 5.83 -19.45
C ASN A 125 3.98 6.69 -20.70
N ILE A 126 4.10 8.02 -20.59
CA ILE A 126 3.96 8.91 -21.75
C ILE A 126 4.99 8.61 -22.87
N GLY A 127 6.23 8.31 -22.51
CA GLY A 127 7.25 7.92 -23.48
C GLY A 127 6.95 6.58 -24.17
N LEU A 128 6.38 5.61 -23.44
CA LEU A 128 5.96 4.33 -23.99
C LEU A 128 4.71 4.47 -24.87
N GLU A 129 3.75 5.31 -24.46
CA GLU A 129 2.55 5.63 -25.24
C GLU A 129 2.92 6.37 -26.53
N GLU A 130 3.83 7.36 -26.45
CA GLU A 130 4.34 8.07 -27.61
C GLU A 130 5.03 7.14 -28.61
N LYS A 131 5.89 6.24 -28.11
CA LYS A 131 6.54 5.24 -28.95
C LYS A 131 5.51 4.33 -29.63
N ALA A 132 4.51 3.85 -28.87
CA ALA A 132 3.45 3.00 -29.44
C ALA A 132 2.67 3.72 -30.54
N VAL A 133 2.40 5.02 -30.42
CA VAL A 133 1.74 5.83 -31.46
C VAL A 133 2.64 5.95 -32.69
N GLN A 134 3.91 6.28 -32.51
CA GLN A 134 4.87 6.42 -33.60
C GLN A 134 5.11 5.12 -34.37
N ASP A 135 5.23 3.99 -33.66
CA ASP A 135 5.37 2.65 -34.25
C ASP A 135 4.15 2.26 -35.10
N ASN A 136 2.98 2.85 -34.84
CA ASN A 136 1.76 2.67 -35.66
C ASN A 136 1.52 3.80 -36.69
N GLY A 137 2.48 4.69 -36.90
CA GLY A 137 2.43 5.76 -37.92
C GLY A 137 1.61 6.99 -37.51
N GLY A 138 1.22 7.10 -36.22
CA GLY A 138 0.54 8.27 -35.67
C GLY A 138 1.52 9.26 -35.00
N VAL A 139 0.96 10.32 -34.41
CA VAL A 139 1.72 11.42 -33.76
C VAL A 139 1.10 11.72 -32.39
N LEU A 140 1.96 11.98 -31.39
CA LEU A 140 1.52 12.55 -30.12
C LEU A 140 1.23 14.05 -30.33
N TYR A 141 0.02 14.49 -29.98
CA TYR A 141 -0.41 15.88 -30.06
C TYR A 141 -0.74 16.40 -28.64
N ILE A 142 -0.11 17.49 -28.24
CA ILE A 142 -0.32 18.13 -26.92
C ILE A 142 -1.19 19.37 -27.13
N THR A 143 -2.33 19.43 -26.42
CA THR A 143 -3.21 20.62 -26.46
C THR A 143 -2.65 21.75 -25.59
N ASP A 144 -3.05 23.00 -25.93
CA ASP A 144 -2.63 24.21 -25.20
C ASP A 144 -3.73 24.77 -24.27
N ASP A 145 -4.72 23.93 -23.91
CA ASP A 145 -5.85 24.33 -23.10
C ASP A 145 -5.44 24.66 -21.65
N GLU A 146 -6.19 25.58 -20.99
CA GLU A 146 -6.00 25.84 -19.56
C GLU A 146 -6.18 24.56 -18.73
N THR A 147 -5.21 24.26 -17.90
CA THR A 147 -5.25 23.13 -16.98
C THR A 147 -6.23 23.37 -15.86
N MET A 148 -7.19 22.46 -15.71
CA MET A 148 -8.04 22.34 -14.54
C MET A 148 -7.88 20.92 -13.96
N SER A 149 -7.74 20.82 -12.65
CA SER A 149 -7.51 19.52 -12.00
C SER A 149 -8.80 19.00 -11.35
N SER A 150 -9.32 17.87 -11.84
CA SER A 150 -10.41 17.13 -11.18
C SER A 150 -10.06 16.82 -9.72
N SER A 151 -8.81 16.47 -9.44
CA SER A 151 -8.35 16.17 -8.08
C SER A 151 -8.47 17.39 -7.17
N LYS A 152 -8.07 18.59 -7.65
CA LYS A 152 -8.23 19.82 -6.89
C LYS A 152 -9.70 20.14 -6.62
N LEU A 153 -10.58 19.99 -7.61
CA LEU A 153 -12.03 20.22 -7.43
C LEU A 153 -12.63 19.24 -6.42
N ILE A 154 -12.26 17.95 -6.51
CA ILE A 154 -12.75 16.94 -5.58
C ILE A 154 -12.24 17.20 -4.17
N ASN A 155 -10.95 17.49 -4.00
CA ASN A 155 -10.36 17.79 -2.70
C ASN A 155 -10.98 19.04 -2.05
N THR A 156 -11.30 20.07 -2.86
CA THR A 156 -11.87 21.34 -2.35
C THR A 156 -13.36 21.22 -2.04
N HIS A 157 -14.16 20.59 -2.91
CA HIS A 157 -15.63 20.70 -2.85
C HIS A 157 -16.34 19.37 -2.50
N PHE A 158 -15.70 18.22 -2.72
CA PHE A 158 -16.30 16.90 -2.53
C PHE A 158 -15.49 16.01 -1.57
N SER A 159 -14.52 16.59 -0.85
CA SER A 159 -13.71 15.84 0.11
C SER A 159 -14.59 15.26 1.22
N LYS A 160 -14.49 13.94 1.41
CA LYS A 160 -15.09 13.19 2.53
C LYS A 160 -14.29 13.32 3.83
N HIS A 161 -13.14 14.02 3.79
CA HIS A 161 -12.29 14.19 4.97
C HIS A 161 -12.90 15.15 5.98
N SER A 162 -12.67 14.88 7.25
CA SER A 162 -13.07 15.73 8.36
C SER A 162 -12.40 17.11 8.29
N ASP A 163 -12.96 18.09 8.96
CA ASP A 163 -12.38 19.44 8.99
C ASP A 163 -11.01 19.46 9.67
N SER A 164 -10.74 18.54 10.61
CA SER A 164 -9.41 18.36 11.21
C SER A 164 -8.36 17.95 10.18
N VAL A 165 -8.69 17.02 9.27
CA VAL A 165 -7.79 16.61 8.18
C VAL A 165 -7.55 17.77 7.20
N LYS A 166 -8.58 18.52 6.84
CA LYS A 166 -8.44 19.70 5.95
C LYS A 166 -7.52 20.74 6.56
N THR A 167 -7.75 21.13 7.82
CA THR A 167 -6.91 22.11 8.54
C THR A 167 -5.46 21.62 8.64
N TYR A 168 -5.26 20.34 8.94
CA TYR A 168 -3.93 19.75 8.95
C TYR A 168 -3.23 19.88 7.59
N LEU A 169 -3.91 19.50 6.50
CA LEU A 169 -3.37 19.56 5.14
C LEU A 169 -3.06 21.01 4.71
N GLU A 170 -3.90 21.98 5.05
CA GLU A 170 -3.63 23.39 4.77
C GLU A 170 -2.33 23.86 5.43
N SER A 171 -2.14 23.53 6.71
CA SER A 171 -0.90 23.84 7.42
C SER A 171 0.30 23.06 6.86
N PHE A 172 0.14 21.78 6.55
CA PHE A 172 1.19 20.91 6.06
C PHE A 172 1.73 21.37 4.69
N LYS A 173 0.85 21.77 3.77
CA LYS A 173 1.19 22.29 2.43
C LYS A 173 2.04 23.56 2.47
N THR A 174 2.00 24.33 3.55
CA THR A 174 2.86 25.52 3.70
C THR A 174 4.31 25.18 4.01
N LYS A 175 4.55 23.95 4.49
CA LYS A 175 5.87 23.49 4.91
C LYS A 175 6.53 22.58 3.87
N PHE A 176 5.74 21.74 3.17
CA PHE A 176 6.23 20.67 2.30
C PHE A 176 5.46 20.63 1.00
N SER A 177 6.17 20.49 -0.12
CA SER A 177 5.58 20.28 -1.43
C SER A 177 5.42 18.78 -1.73
N ALA A 178 4.51 18.44 -2.67
CA ALA A 178 4.33 17.05 -3.11
C ALA A 178 5.61 16.51 -3.78
N ASP A 179 6.28 17.34 -4.59
CA ASP A 179 7.47 16.93 -5.34
C ASP A 179 8.63 16.58 -4.41
N GLU A 180 8.88 17.41 -3.36
CA GLU A 180 9.90 17.11 -2.34
C GLU A 180 9.64 15.79 -1.61
N ILE A 181 8.38 15.47 -1.32
CA ILE A 181 8.02 14.21 -0.63
C ILE A 181 8.21 13.02 -1.57
N VAL A 182 7.83 13.17 -2.84
CA VAL A 182 8.01 12.12 -3.86
C VAL A 182 9.49 11.85 -4.08
N ASP A 183 10.30 12.88 -4.28
CA ASP A 183 11.76 12.76 -4.46
C ASP A 183 12.41 12.06 -3.25
N PHE A 184 11.96 12.38 -2.05
CA PHE A 184 12.42 11.71 -0.84
C PHE A 184 12.07 10.21 -0.84
N ILE A 185 10.83 9.86 -1.18
CA ILE A 185 10.38 8.45 -1.25
C ILE A 185 11.17 7.68 -2.33
N GLU A 186 11.46 8.31 -3.47
CA GLU A 186 12.30 7.71 -4.51
C GLU A 186 13.73 7.48 -4.00
N GLY A 187 14.26 8.38 -3.18
CA GLY A 187 15.60 8.27 -2.58
C GLY A 187 15.73 7.15 -1.53
N LEU A 188 14.65 6.44 -1.17
CA LEU A 188 14.74 5.26 -0.29
C LEU A 188 15.32 4.03 -1.00
N ASN A 189 15.39 4.04 -2.33
CA ASN A 189 15.88 2.93 -3.16
C ASN A 189 17.36 2.57 -2.97
N ASP A 190 18.15 3.33 -2.24
CA ASP A 190 19.55 3.00 -1.98
C ASP A 190 19.75 2.15 -0.72
N LEU A 191 18.70 1.97 0.09
CA LEU A 191 18.77 1.29 1.36
C LEU A 191 18.75 -0.24 1.22
N LYS A 192 19.50 -0.90 2.11
CA LYS A 192 19.56 -2.36 2.25
C LYS A 192 19.07 -2.76 3.63
N VAL A 193 18.10 -3.65 3.71
CA VAL A 193 17.40 -4.00 4.95
C VAL A 193 17.49 -5.48 5.24
N LEU A 194 17.89 -5.81 6.46
CA LEU A 194 17.77 -7.14 7.05
C LEU A 194 16.50 -7.18 7.90
N VAL A 195 15.54 -7.99 7.50
CA VAL A 195 14.25 -8.15 8.18
C VAL A 195 14.25 -9.46 8.94
N ILE A 196 14.01 -9.40 10.25
CA ILE A 196 13.93 -10.58 11.10
C ILE A 196 12.62 -10.58 11.88
N GLY A 197 11.93 -11.71 11.96
CA GLY A 197 10.70 -11.81 12.73
C GLY A 197 9.90 -13.09 12.50
N ASP A 198 8.74 -13.17 13.17
CA ASP A 198 7.88 -14.33 13.13
C ASP A 198 7.10 -14.40 11.80
N THR A 199 7.18 -15.53 11.12
CA THR A 199 6.30 -15.86 9.99
C THR A 199 4.88 -16.08 10.48
N ILE A 200 3.90 -15.54 9.75
CA ILE A 200 2.48 -15.80 9.96
C ILE A 200 1.84 -16.10 8.60
N ILE A 201 1.06 -17.17 8.54
CA ILE A 201 0.14 -17.41 7.43
C ILE A 201 -1.26 -16.98 7.88
N ASP A 202 -1.83 -16.01 7.18
CA ASP A 202 -3.19 -15.55 7.41
C ASP A 202 -4.15 -16.26 6.46
N GLU A 203 -4.99 -17.16 6.98
CA GLU A 203 -6.01 -17.87 6.21
C GLU A 203 -7.39 -17.26 6.46
N TYR A 204 -8.10 -16.97 5.38
CA TYR A 204 -9.47 -16.47 5.42
C TYR A 204 -10.41 -17.50 4.81
N HIS A 205 -11.22 -18.14 5.66
CA HIS A 205 -12.19 -19.16 5.29
C HIS A 205 -13.60 -18.58 5.29
N THR A 206 -14.17 -18.41 4.12
CA THR A 206 -15.54 -17.94 3.96
C THR A 206 -16.51 -19.09 4.21
N CYS A 207 -17.48 -18.86 5.11
CA CYS A 207 -18.42 -19.87 5.56
C CYS A 207 -19.87 -19.33 5.53
N THR A 208 -20.83 -20.20 5.23
CA THR A 208 -22.25 -19.89 5.35
C THR A 208 -22.76 -20.41 6.72
N PRO A 209 -23.17 -19.54 7.64
CA PRO A 209 -23.77 -19.95 8.91
C PRO A 209 -25.09 -20.68 8.69
N LEU A 210 -25.28 -21.81 9.36
CA LEU A 210 -26.51 -22.60 9.36
C LEU A 210 -27.36 -22.37 10.61
N GLY A 211 -26.81 -21.64 11.60
CA GLY A 211 -27.41 -21.43 12.88
C GLY A 211 -26.89 -22.38 13.96
N LYS A 212 -27.59 -22.45 15.10
CA LYS A 212 -27.21 -23.27 16.25
C LYS A 212 -27.45 -24.76 15.96
N SER A 213 -26.45 -25.60 16.25
CA SER A 213 -26.60 -27.07 16.21
C SER A 213 -27.72 -27.53 17.17
N SER A 214 -28.49 -28.55 16.75
CA SER A 214 -29.54 -29.13 17.60
C SER A 214 -28.97 -29.95 18.77
N LYS A 215 -27.71 -30.40 18.67
CA LYS A 215 -27.07 -31.30 19.66
C LYS A 215 -26.11 -30.60 20.63
N SER A 216 -25.70 -29.37 20.37
CA SER A 216 -24.76 -28.62 21.21
C SER A 216 -24.94 -27.13 21.02
N PRO A 217 -24.44 -26.25 21.92
CA PRO A 217 -24.53 -24.81 21.81
C PRO A 217 -23.48 -24.24 20.81
N THR A 218 -23.17 -25.00 19.75
CA THR A 218 -22.21 -24.60 18.72
C THR A 218 -22.91 -24.01 17.49
N ILE A 219 -22.26 -23.06 16.84
CA ILE A 219 -22.68 -22.53 15.54
C ILE A 219 -22.20 -23.50 14.46
N SER A 220 -23.12 -24.03 13.65
CA SER A 220 -22.79 -24.85 12.49
C SER A 220 -22.61 -23.96 11.27
N THR A 221 -21.56 -24.25 10.49
CA THR A 221 -21.24 -23.50 9.27
C THR A 221 -20.86 -24.45 8.14
N ILE A 222 -21.09 -24.02 6.90
CA ILE A 222 -20.60 -24.72 5.70
C ILE A 222 -19.44 -23.91 5.11
N PHE A 223 -18.27 -24.53 4.96
CA PHE A 223 -17.14 -23.99 4.25
C PHE A 223 -17.48 -23.74 2.77
N ARG A 224 -17.08 -22.57 2.23
CA ARG A 224 -17.29 -22.18 0.84
C ARG A 224 -15.99 -22.03 0.07
N SER A 225 -15.07 -21.26 0.62
CA SER A 225 -13.78 -20.99 0.00
C SER A 225 -12.74 -20.63 1.05
N GLY A 226 -11.47 -20.75 0.70
CA GLY A 226 -10.35 -20.31 1.53
C GLY A 226 -9.30 -19.62 0.68
N VAL A 227 -8.70 -18.57 1.23
CA VAL A 227 -7.56 -17.85 0.65
C VAL A 227 -6.52 -17.70 1.73
N SER A 228 -5.24 -17.86 1.35
CA SER A 228 -4.11 -17.69 2.28
C SER A 228 -3.23 -16.53 1.83
N TYR A 229 -2.78 -15.74 2.78
CA TYR A 229 -1.93 -14.57 2.59
C TYR A 229 -0.66 -14.68 3.40
N ALA A 230 0.41 -14.05 2.90
CA ALA A 230 1.65 -13.85 3.64
C ALA A 230 1.46 -12.73 4.66
N GLY A 231 1.46 -13.07 5.95
CA GLY A 231 1.32 -12.15 7.07
C GLY A 231 2.61 -12.02 7.90
N GLY A 232 2.55 -11.21 8.95
CA GLY A 232 3.70 -10.98 9.82
C GLY A 232 4.92 -10.47 9.07
N VAL A 233 6.08 -11.03 9.35
CA VAL A 233 7.34 -10.61 8.74
C VAL A 233 7.36 -10.77 7.21
N LEU A 234 6.56 -11.68 6.65
CA LEU A 234 6.44 -11.86 5.19
C LEU A 234 5.80 -10.65 4.52
N ALA A 235 4.73 -10.11 5.11
CA ALA A 235 4.07 -8.90 4.62
C ALA A 235 5.02 -7.69 4.69
N ILE A 236 5.74 -7.55 5.80
CA ILE A 236 6.76 -6.49 6.00
C ILE A 236 7.83 -6.56 4.91
N ALA A 237 8.37 -7.76 4.63
CA ALA A 237 9.37 -7.95 3.59
C ALA A 237 8.86 -7.53 2.19
N ASN A 238 7.63 -7.91 1.85
CA ASN A 238 6.99 -7.51 0.59
C ASN A 238 6.75 -5.98 0.50
N HIS A 239 6.35 -5.34 1.60
CA HIS A 239 6.23 -3.87 1.63
C HIS A 239 7.59 -3.20 1.43
N MET A 240 8.63 -3.66 2.14
CA MET A 240 9.97 -3.07 2.06
C MET A 240 10.61 -3.21 0.70
N ASP A 241 10.37 -4.33 -0.01
CA ASP A 241 10.85 -4.57 -1.36
C ASP A 241 10.38 -3.51 -2.38
N GLN A 242 9.28 -2.82 -2.08
CA GLN A 242 8.79 -1.73 -2.92
C GLN A 242 9.59 -0.44 -2.76
N PHE A 243 10.36 -0.28 -1.69
CA PHE A 243 11.02 0.99 -1.33
C PHE A 243 12.54 0.87 -1.18
N ALA A 244 13.06 -0.29 -0.77
CA ALA A 244 14.49 -0.53 -0.57
C ALA A 244 15.14 -1.18 -1.81
N SER A 245 16.46 -1.03 -1.97
CA SER A 245 17.22 -1.68 -3.05
C SER A 245 17.44 -3.17 -2.81
N LYS A 246 17.45 -3.58 -1.54
CA LYS A 246 17.70 -4.95 -1.14
C LYS A 246 16.98 -5.26 0.16
N VAL A 247 16.24 -6.37 0.18
CA VAL A 247 15.57 -6.89 1.38
C VAL A 247 16.02 -8.33 1.57
N HIS A 248 16.51 -8.63 2.78
CA HIS A 248 16.85 -9.98 3.19
C HIS A 248 15.99 -10.39 4.38
N LEU A 249 15.14 -11.35 4.16
CA LEU A 249 14.25 -11.91 5.17
C LEU A 249 14.91 -13.09 5.89
N VAL A 250 14.98 -13.00 7.22
CA VAL A 250 15.38 -14.11 8.09
C VAL A 250 14.22 -14.47 8.99
N THR A 251 13.72 -15.69 8.90
CA THR A 251 12.54 -16.12 9.65
C THR A 251 12.54 -17.62 9.95
N LEU A 252 11.58 -18.03 10.78
CA LEU A 252 11.40 -19.40 11.26
C LEU A 252 10.15 -20.02 10.63
N LEU A 253 10.29 -21.25 10.12
CA LEU A 253 9.17 -22.09 9.68
C LEU A 253 9.07 -23.33 10.57
N GLY A 254 7.89 -23.93 10.61
CA GLY A 254 7.67 -25.18 11.31
C GLY A 254 7.76 -26.40 10.38
N ALA A 255 8.54 -27.42 10.74
CA ALA A 255 8.74 -28.60 9.91
C ALA A 255 7.49 -29.47 9.75
N GLN A 256 6.54 -29.43 10.71
CA GLN A 256 5.31 -30.23 10.63
C GLN A 256 4.33 -29.77 9.55
N ASN A 257 4.39 -28.50 9.14
CA ASN A 257 3.67 -27.91 8.02
C ASN A 257 4.39 -26.63 7.63
N THR A 258 5.35 -26.71 6.73
CA THR A 258 6.26 -25.60 6.40
C THR A 258 5.56 -24.46 5.70
N GLN A 259 4.51 -24.71 4.91
CA GLN A 259 3.87 -23.74 4.01
C GLN A 259 4.86 -23.06 3.05
N GLU A 260 6.03 -23.64 2.83
CA GLU A 260 7.14 -23.01 2.11
C GLU A 260 6.80 -22.71 0.65
N GLU A 261 6.05 -23.59 -0.02
CA GLU A 261 5.56 -23.36 -1.38
C GLU A 261 4.64 -22.13 -1.45
N LEU A 262 3.70 -22.03 -0.51
CA LEU A 262 2.81 -20.85 -0.41
C LEU A 262 3.63 -19.59 -0.18
N ILE A 263 4.59 -19.63 0.77
CA ILE A 263 5.44 -18.50 1.12
C ILE A 263 6.23 -18.06 -0.11
N ASN A 264 6.87 -18.98 -0.82
CA ASN A 264 7.67 -18.69 -2.01
C ASN A 264 6.81 -18.07 -3.14
N ASN A 265 5.55 -18.51 -3.29
CA ASN A 265 4.62 -17.96 -4.28
C ASN A 265 4.05 -16.58 -3.90
N LYS A 266 4.11 -16.19 -2.61
CA LYS A 266 3.56 -14.92 -2.11
C LYS A 266 4.63 -13.87 -1.82
N LEU A 267 5.87 -14.26 -1.61
CA LEU A 267 6.99 -13.33 -1.49
C LEU A 267 7.45 -12.85 -2.87
N SER A 268 7.86 -11.60 -2.93
CA SER A 268 8.55 -11.06 -4.11
C SER A 268 9.82 -11.87 -4.40
N ASP A 269 10.08 -12.14 -5.68
CA ASP A 269 11.30 -12.84 -6.12
C ASP A 269 12.59 -12.06 -5.78
N ALA A 270 12.49 -10.75 -5.62
CA ALA A 270 13.62 -9.88 -5.26
C ALA A 270 14.00 -9.98 -3.77
N VAL A 271 13.12 -10.49 -2.91
CA VAL A 271 13.41 -10.70 -1.48
C VAL A 271 14.34 -11.89 -1.30
N GLU A 272 15.59 -11.64 -0.86
CA GLU A 272 16.47 -12.71 -0.37
C GLU A 272 15.86 -13.33 0.88
N ARG A 273 15.95 -14.65 1.04
CA ARG A 273 15.28 -15.35 2.14
C ARG A 273 16.16 -16.44 2.76
N LYS A 274 16.18 -16.47 4.09
CA LYS A 274 16.77 -17.52 4.92
C LYS A 274 15.71 -18.05 5.87
N PHE A 275 15.30 -19.29 5.68
CA PHE A 275 14.38 -20.00 6.56
C PHE A 275 15.15 -20.93 7.50
N PHE A 276 14.87 -20.82 8.80
CA PHE A 276 15.23 -21.82 9.79
C PHE A 276 14.01 -22.72 10.03
N LEU A 277 14.23 -23.98 10.36
CA LEU A 277 13.15 -24.96 10.54
C LEU A 277 13.16 -25.49 11.96
N ARG A 278 12.03 -25.35 12.67
CA ARG A 278 11.83 -25.99 13.97
C ARG A 278 10.99 -27.26 13.83
N GLU A 279 11.45 -28.36 14.43
CA GLU A 279 10.85 -29.68 14.28
C GLU A 279 9.55 -29.87 15.08
N ASP A 280 9.36 -29.13 16.18
CA ASP A 280 8.31 -29.33 17.18
C ASP A 280 7.02 -28.52 16.91
N ALA A 281 6.92 -27.88 15.74
CA ALA A 281 5.80 -26.97 15.42
C ALA A 281 5.42 -26.98 13.94
N PRO A 282 4.19 -26.59 13.60
CA PRO A 282 3.84 -26.08 12.28
C PRO A 282 4.28 -24.62 12.14
N THR A 283 4.37 -24.13 10.91
CA THR A 283 4.48 -22.69 10.63
C THR A 283 3.24 -21.96 11.20
N PRO A 284 3.42 -20.88 11.96
CA PRO A 284 2.31 -20.15 12.56
C PRO A 284 1.24 -19.78 11.53
N THR A 285 0.03 -20.28 11.74
CA THR A 285 -1.11 -20.10 10.84
C THR A 285 -2.31 -19.60 11.63
N LYS A 286 -2.85 -18.44 11.26
CA LYS A 286 -4.05 -17.82 11.82
C LYS A 286 -5.21 -17.99 10.85
N ARG A 287 -6.11 -18.93 11.13
CA ARG A 287 -7.27 -19.22 10.29
C ARG A 287 -8.48 -18.48 10.78
N ARG A 288 -8.94 -17.50 10.01
CA ARG A 288 -10.14 -16.69 10.29
C ARG A 288 -11.32 -17.21 9.50
N TYR A 289 -12.44 -17.40 10.18
CA TYR A 289 -13.69 -17.81 9.57
C TYR A 289 -14.60 -16.60 9.41
N LEU A 290 -15.04 -16.35 8.17
CA LEU A 290 -15.84 -15.19 7.78
C LEU A 290 -17.25 -15.63 7.35
N ASP A 291 -18.23 -14.82 7.69
CA ASP A 291 -19.59 -14.97 7.17
C ASP A 291 -19.68 -14.52 5.70
N THR A 292 -20.33 -15.35 4.85
CA THR A 292 -20.54 -15.05 3.43
C THR A 292 -21.43 -13.83 3.16
N TYR A 293 -22.30 -13.46 4.10
CA TYR A 293 -23.29 -12.38 3.86
C TYR A 293 -22.72 -10.99 4.19
N LEU A 294 -21.98 -10.87 5.29
CA LEU A 294 -21.52 -9.59 5.82
C LEU A 294 -20.00 -9.46 5.82
N ASN A 295 -19.26 -10.48 5.41
CA ASN A 295 -17.80 -10.57 5.51
C ASN A 295 -17.28 -10.33 6.94
N LEU A 296 -18.10 -10.60 7.96
CA LEU A 296 -17.71 -10.44 9.35
C LEU A 296 -16.86 -11.63 9.81
N LYS A 297 -15.77 -11.34 10.51
CA LYS A 297 -14.94 -12.37 11.17
C LYS A 297 -15.74 -12.98 12.32
N LEU A 298 -16.01 -14.29 12.24
CA LEU A 298 -16.78 -15.04 13.25
C LEU A 298 -15.88 -15.46 14.41
N PHE A 299 -14.76 -16.09 14.11
CA PHE A 299 -13.73 -16.53 15.05
C PHE A 299 -12.43 -16.86 14.32
N GLU A 300 -11.37 -17.01 15.10
CA GLU A 300 -10.03 -17.36 14.63
C GLU A 300 -9.55 -18.64 15.32
N VAL A 301 -8.87 -19.52 14.58
CA VAL A 301 -8.13 -20.68 15.09
C VAL A 301 -6.68 -20.50 14.75
N THR A 302 -5.80 -20.54 15.75
CA THR A 302 -4.35 -20.41 15.55
C THR A 302 -3.66 -21.76 15.70
N PHE A 303 -2.82 -22.10 14.74
CA PHE A 303 -1.97 -23.28 14.72
C PHE A 303 -0.53 -22.83 14.90
N MET A 304 0.08 -23.10 16.06
CA MET A 304 1.46 -22.73 16.35
C MET A 304 1.97 -23.41 17.62
N ASN A 305 3.28 -23.36 17.83
CA ASN A 305 3.93 -23.51 19.13
C ASN A 305 4.68 -22.22 19.43
N ASP A 306 4.29 -21.50 20.48
CA ASP A 306 4.81 -20.18 20.86
C ASP A 306 5.97 -20.26 21.88
N LYS A 307 6.46 -21.47 22.18
CA LYS A 307 7.62 -21.64 23.04
C LYS A 307 8.87 -21.12 22.35
N TYR A 308 9.79 -20.58 23.14
CA TYR A 308 11.08 -20.17 22.63
C TYR A 308 11.85 -21.33 22.00
N LEU A 309 12.74 -20.99 21.07
CA LEU A 309 13.66 -21.92 20.43
C LEU A 309 14.61 -22.58 21.44
N ASP A 310 15.11 -23.76 21.12
CA ASP A 310 16.22 -24.33 21.85
C ASP A 310 17.53 -23.56 21.65
N HIS A 311 18.49 -23.77 22.51
CA HIS A 311 19.77 -23.05 22.50
C HIS A 311 20.60 -23.30 21.24
N ASN A 312 20.51 -24.48 20.61
CA ASN A 312 21.31 -24.81 19.43
C ASN A 312 20.81 -23.98 18.23
N MET A 313 19.51 -23.96 18.01
CA MET A 313 18.88 -23.16 16.94
C MET A 313 19.08 -21.66 17.19
N GLU A 314 18.93 -21.21 18.42
CA GLU A 314 19.21 -19.82 18.80
C GLU A 314 20.63 -19.41 18.43
N HIS A 315 21.62 -20.26 18.76
CA HIS A 315 23.02 -20.02 18.41
C HIS A 315 23.26 -20.03 16.89
N GLU A 316 22.64 -20.93 16.16
CA GLU A 316 22.72 -20.98 14.69
C GLU A 316 22.19 -19.70 14.06
N ILE A 317 21.03 -19.20 14.53
CA ILE A 317 20.44 -17.95 14.05
C ILE A 317 21.35 -16.77 14.34
N ILE A 318 21.85 -16.64 15.57
CA ILE A 318 22.75 -15.54 15.96
C ILE A 318 24.03 -15.56 15.11
N SER A 319 24.60 -16.74 14.88
CA SER A 319 25.81 -16.89 14.05
C SER A 319 25.57 -16.45 12.62
N TYR A 320 24.42 -16.82 12.05
CA TYR A 320 24.03 -16.39 10.71
C TYR A 320 23.82 -14.88 10.64
N LEU A 321 23.12 -14.29 11.60
CA LEU A 321 22.89 -12.85 11.65
C LEU A 321 24.21 -12.08 11.74
N ASP A 322 25.18 -12.60 12.51
CA ASP A 322 26.51 -11.99 12.65
C ASP A 322 27.30 -12.02 11.33
N GLU A 323 27.17 -13.10 10.56
CA GLU A 323 27.79 -13.24 9.25
C GLU A 323 27.26 -12.23 8.22
N VAL A 324 25.93 -11.97 8.23
CA VAL A 324 25.28 -11.22 7.15
C VAL A 324 25.05 -9.74 7.46
N LYS A 325 24.98 -9.33 8.75
CA LYS A 325 24.53 -7.99 9.18
C LYS A 325 25.27 -6.84 8.49
N ASP A 326 26.56 -7.00 8.21
CA ASP A 326 27.38 -5.91 7.66
C ASP A 326 27.05 -5.54 6.22
N ASN A 327 26.26 -6.38 5.54
CA ASN A 327 25.76 -6.12 4.20
C ASN A 327 24.52 -5.20 4.18
N TYR A 328 24.00 -4.80 5.35
CA TYR A 328 22.73 -4.08 5.49
C TYR A 328 22.91 -2.81 6.32
N ASP A 329 22.09 -1.80 6.02
CA ASP A 329 22.04 -0.51 6.70
C ASP A 329 21.14 -0.56 7.94
N ILE A 330 20.03 -1.28 7.82
CA ILE A 330 18.96 -1.37 8.81
C ILE A 330 18.72 -2.84 9.18
N VAL A 331 18.52 -3.11 10.46
CA VAL A 331 17.91 -4.35 10.97
C VAL A 331 16.50 -4.01 11.46
N LEU A 332 15.49 -4.58 10.81
CA LEU A 332 14.09 -4.45 11.22
C LEU A 332 13.64 -5.72 11.93
N VAL A 333 13.13 -5.55 13.14
CA VAL A 333 12.60 -6.64 13.98
C VAL A 333 11.07 -6.57 14.01
N ALA A 334 10.43 -7.63 13.53
CA ALA A 334 8.98 -7.83 13.58
C ALA A 334 8.65 -8.96 14.57
N ASP A 335 8.45 -8.58 15.82
CA ASP A 335 8.29 -9.50 16.94
C ASP A 335 6.81 -9.69 17.30
N PHE A 336 6.22 -10.75 16.76
CA PHE A 336 4.83 -11.12 17.04
C PHE A 336 4.67 -12.03 18.27
N GLY A 337 5.78 -12.37 18.95
CA GLY A 337 5.79 -13.17 20.17
C GLY A 337 5.45 -14.64 19.92
N HIS A 338 5.85 -15.19 18.79
CA HIS A 338 5.61 -16.59 18.43
C HIS A 338 6.85 -17.48 18.63
N GLY A 339 7.78 -17.02 19.50
CA GLY A 339 8.90 -17.82 20.00
C GLY A 339 10.20 -17.70 19.23
N PHE A 340 10.23 -17.06 18.07
CA PHE A 340 11.44 -16.85 17.28
C PHE A 340 12.39 -15.84 17.92
N ILE A 341 11.88 -14.69 18.35
CA ILE A 341 12.68 -13.63 18.94
C ILE A 341 12.89 -13.91 20.43
N THR A 342 13.95 -14.63 20.76
CA THR A 342 14.32 -15.01 22.13
C THR A 342 15.06 -13.87 22.85
N PRO A 343 15.18 -13.91 24.19
CA PRO A 343 15.96 -12.92 24.94
C PRO A 343 17.44 -12.80 24.51
N ASN A 344 18.08 -13.90 24.08
CA ASN A 344 19.45 -13.86 23.60
C ASN A 344 19.56 -13.26 22.21
N ILE A 345 18.60 -13.53 21.32
CA ILE A 345 18.51 -12.87 20.01
C ILE A 345 18.29 -11.35 20.21
N ILE A 346 17.40 -10.93 21.12
CA ILE A 346 17.22 -9.51 21.46
C ILE A 346 18.54 -8.89 21.88
N LYS A 347 19.22 -9.51 22.84
CA LYS A 347 20.50 -9.02 23.34
C LYS A 347 21.56 -8.88 22.24
N TYR A 348 21.62 -9.85 21.32
CA TYR A 348 22.51 -9.79 20.16
C TYR A 348 22.13 -8.60 19.26
N LEU A 349 20.88 -8.45 18.91
CA LEU A 349 20.37 -7.39 18.02
C LEU A 349 20.66 -5.99 18.59
N GLU A 350 20.48 -5.78 19.89
CA GLU A 350 20.81 -4.53 20.58
C GLU A 350 22.30 -4.18 20.54
N GLN A 351 23.17 -5.17 20.35
CA GLN A 351 24.63 -5.03 20.34
C GLN A 351 25.24 -5.12 18.94
N CYS A 352 24.47 -5.46 17.92
CA CYS A 352 24.98 -5.73 16.57
C CYS A 352 25.55 -4.51 15.83
N GLY A 353 25.37 -3.29 16.36
CA GLY A 353 25.95 -2.06 15.83
C GLY A 353 25.26 -1.49 14.59
N LYS A 354 24.08 -2.01 14.23
CA LYS A 354 23.26 -1.54 13.11
C LYS A 354 22.12 -0.67 13.60
N TYR A 355 21.53 0.12 12.69
CA TYR A 355 20.29 0.83 12.98
C TYR A 355 19.18 -0.18 13.23
N LEU A 356 18.58 -0.13 14.42
CA LEU A 356 17.63 -1.12 14.90
C LEU A 356 16.22 -0.54 14.95
N ALA A 357 15.36 -0.97 14.01
CA ALA A 357 13.95 -0.63 13.97
C ALA A 357 13.11 -1.80 14.53
N ILE A 358 12.18 -1.52 15.45
CA ILE A 358 11.46 -2.57 16.18
C ILE A 358 9.97 -2.33 16.17
N ASN A 359 9.22 -3.40 15.90
CA ASN A 359 7.84 -3.59 16.32
C ASN A 359 7.75 -4.81 17.24
N ALA A 360 7.09 -4.68 18.37
CA ALA A 360 6.73 -5.79 19.24
C ALA A 360 5.22 -5.81 19.43
N GLN A 361 4.57 -6.77 18.79
CA GLN A 361 3.13 -6.83 18.70
C GLN A 361 2.54 -7.68 19.83
N THR A 362 1.52 -7.13 20.50
CA THR A 362 0.66 -7.88 21.42
C THR A 362 -0.58 -8.36 20.68
N ASN A 363 -0.79 -9.66 20.66
CA ASN A 363 -1.94 -10.31 20.00
C ASN A 363 -2.73 -11.18 20.99
N SER A 364 -3.83 -11.81 20.53
CA SER A 364 -4.70 -12.60 21.37
C SER A 364 -4.03 -13.81 22.06
N ASN A 365 -2.95 -14.34 21.46
CA ASN A 365 -2.26 -15.53 21.96
C ASN A 365 -1.21 -15.17 23.04
N ASN A 366 -0.62 -13.96 22.96
CA ASN A 366 0.45 -13.53 23.87
C ASN A 366 0.08 -12.31 24.72
N PHE A 367 -1.22 -12.05 24.89
CA PHE A 367 -1.70 -10.88 25.61
C PHE A 367 -1.11 -10.80 27.02
N GLY A 368 -0.33 -9.74 27.27
CA GLY A 368 0.34 -9.55 28.55
C GLY A 368 1.75 -10.15 28.64
N TYR A 369 2.26 -10.80 27.61
CA TYR A 369 3.56 -11.48 27.64
C TYR A 369 4.59 -10.95 26.63
N ASN A 370 4.17 -10.28 25.55
CA ASN A 370 5.04 -9.75 24.52
C ASN A 370 5.01 -8.22 24.50
N TYR A 371 5.80 -7.59 25.36
CA TYR A 371 5.85 -6.14 25.49
C TYR A 371 7.08 -5.53 24.82
N ILE A 372 6.90 -4.34 24.24
CA ILE A 372 8.01 -3.55 23.67
C ILE A 372 9.09 -3.21 24.71
N THR A 373 8.74 -3.14 25.99
CA THR A 373 9.66 -2.83 27.09
C THR A 373 10.70 -3.92 27.38
N LYS A 374 10.64 -5.08 26.71
CA LYS A 374 11.70 -6.08 26.73
C LYS A 374 12.96 -5.66 25.94
N TYR A 375 12.84 -4.63 25.10
CA TYR A 375 13.94 -4.04 24.35
C TYR A 375 14.48 -2.82 25.08
N TYR A 376 15.76 -2.86 25.40
CA TYR A 376 16.46 -1.78 26.12
C TYR A 376 17.21 -0.83 25.19
N LYS A 377 17.36 -1.18 23.92
CA LYS A 377 17.98 -0.33 22.91
C LYS A 377 17.26 -0.49 21.57
N ALA A 378 16.85 0.64 21.00
CA ALA A 378 16.34 0.74 19.65
C ALA A 378 16.67 2.12 19.07
N ASP A 379 16.80 2.23 17.76
CA ASP A 379 16.92 3.51 17.05
C ASP A 379 15.55 4.01 16.59
N TYR A 380 14.62 3.09 16.32
CA TYR A 380 13.25 3.38 15.95
C TYR A 380 12.29 2.35 16.50
N ILE A 381 11.16 2.81 17.04
CA ILE A 381 10.06 1.96 17.50
C ILE A 381 8.78 2.41 16.81
N SER A 382 8.01 1.46 16.24
CA SER A 382 6.66 1.71 15.73
C SER A 382 5.71 0.64 16.27
N ILE A 383 4.74 1.07 17.09
CA ILE A 383 3.76 0.21 17.75
C ILE A 383 2.39 0.91 17.80
N ASP A 384 1.35 0.18 18.17
CA ASP A 384 0.04 0.75 18.39
C ASP A 384 -0.17 1.30 19.82
N GLU A 385 -1.27 2.02 20.02
CA GLU A 385 -1.61 2.61 21.32
C GLU A 385 -1.78 1.56 22.43
N LYS A 386 -2.34 0.38 22.14
CA LYS A 386 -2.52 -0.70 23.13
C LYS A 386 -1.17 -1.28 23.54
N GLU A 387 -0.28 -1.48 22.57
CA GLU A 387 1.08 -1.97 22.77
C GLU A 387 1.91 -1.00 23.61
N LEU A 388 1.66 0.32 23.47
CA LEU A 388 2.24 1.33 24.35
C LEU A 388 1.66 1.27 25.78
N ARG A 389 0.34 1.12 25.93
CA ARG A 389 -0.34 1.20 27.24
C ARG A 389 -0.15 -0.03 28.10
N LEU A 390 -0.18 -1.21 27.49
CA LEU A 390 -0.16 -2.50 28.21
C LEU A 390 1.03 -2.68 29.15
N PRO A 391 2.31 -2.42 28.74
CA PRO A 391 3.45 -2.61 29.63
C PRO A 391 3.45 -1.68 30.85
N PHE A 392 2.73 -0.56 30.78
CA PHE A 392 2.62 0.39 31.91
C PHE A 392 1.37 0.21 32.75
N GLY A 393 0.44 -0.68 32.33
CA GLY A 393 -0.83 -0.87 33.01
C GLY A 393 -1.69 0.42 33.07
N ASP A 394 -1.48 1.34 32.14
CA ASP A 394 -2.09 2.68 32.16
C ASP A 394 -3.03 2.88 30.96
N ALA A 395 -4.33 2.65 31.21
CA ALA A 395 -5.35 2.78 30.20
C ALA A 395 -5.76 4.23 29.88
N TYR A 396 -5.45 5.20 30.76
CA TYR A 396 -6.02 6.54 30.71
C TYR A 396 -4.99 7.67 30.70
N GLY A 397 -3.73 7.40 31.01
CA GLY A 397 -2.65 8.38 30.99
C GLY A 397 -2.40 8.98 29.61
N SER A 398 -1.75 10.14 29.58
CA SER A 398 -1.42 10.78 28.29
C SER A 398 -0.43 9.93 27.49
N ILE A 399 -0.66 9.85 26.19
CA ILE A 399 0.19 9.12 25.25
C ILE A 399 1.63 9.64 25.32
N GLU A 400 1.80 10.96 25.39
CA GLU A 400 3.11 11.60 25.47
C GLU A 400 3.88 11.16 26.70
N SER A 401 3.20 11.09 27.87
CA SER A 401 3.85 10.64 29.11
C SER A 401 4.33 9.19 29.03
N LEU A 402 3.55 8.32 28.36
CA LEU A 402 3.91 6.93 28.15
C LEU A 402 5.04 6.76 27.15
N ILE A 403 5.03 7.55 26.06
CA ILE A 403 6.14 7.60 25.09
C ILE A 403 7.45 8.01 25.78
N ILE A 404 7.42 9.05 26.63
CA ILE A 404 8.60 9.49 27.38
C ILE A 404 9.10 8.38 28.32
N LYS A 405 8.19 7.63 28.97
CA LYS A 405 8.57 6.48 29.80
C LYS A 405 9.21 5.37 28.95
N LEU A 406 8.61 5.04 27.80
CA LEU A 406 9.15 4.05 26.86
C LEU A 406 10.53 4.48 26.35
N SER A 407 10.67 5.73 25.92
CA SER A 407 11.96 6.28 25.45
C SER A 407 13.09 6.14 26.47
N LYS A 408 12.78 6.31 27.76
CA LYS A 408 13.77 6.12 28.84
C LYS A 408 14.15 4.65 29.03
N ILE A 409 13.22 3.72 28.88
CA ILE A 409 13.46 2.27 29.05
C ILE A 409 14.26 1.73 27.84
N SER A 410 13.81 2.04 26.64
CA SER A 410 14.38 1.53 25.39
C SER A 410 15.57 2.34 24.88
N HIS A 411 15.94 3.42 25.56
CA HIS A 411 16.92 4.40 25.07
C HIS A 411 16.65 4.86 23.63
N CYS A 412 15.40 4.74 23.18
CA CYS A 412 14.95 5.12 21.84
C CYS A 412 14.46 6.56 21.83
N LYS A 413 14.99 7.36 20.91
CA LYS A 413 14.63 8.77 20.75
C LYS A 413 13.68 9.03 19.59
N ASN A 414 13.30 8.00 18.86
CA ASN A 414 12.45 8.11 17.68
C ASN A 414 11.36 7.02 17.75
N ILE A 415 10.16 7.41 18.19
CA ILE A 415 9.07 6.49 18.50
C ILE A 415 7.80 6.95 17.76
N GLN A 416 7.21 6.05 16.98
CA GLN A 416 5.91 6.21 16.36
C GLN A 416 4.86 5.40 17.09
N ILE A 417 3.73 6.04 17.41
CA ILE A 417 2.54 5.37 17.93
C ILE A 417 1.40 5.56 16.93
N THR A 418 0.86 4.47 16.41
CA THR A 418 -0.34 4.47 15.58
C THR A 418 -1.58 4.47 16.46
N LEU A 419 -2.54 5.35 16.15
CA LEU A 419 -3.75 5.61 16.93
C LEU A 419 -5.02 5.17 16.19
N GLY A 420 -4.90 4.28 15.22
CA GLY A 420 -5.99 3.81 14.37
C GLY A 420 -6.71 4.96 13.65
N ALA A 421 -8.01 5.11 13.87
CA ALA A 421 -8.82 6.16 13.26
C ALA A 421 -8.40 7.59 13.67
N ASN A 422 -7.58 7.75 14.71
CA ASN A 422 -7.08 9.05 15.18
C ASN A 422 -5.73 9.43 14.55
N GLY A 423 -5.15 8.58 13.69
CA GLY A 423 -3.90 8.87 13.00
C GLY A 423 -2.66 8.34 13.73
N SER A 424 -1.65 9.16 13.88
CA SER A 424 -0.41 8.78 14.55
C SER A 424 0.30 9.94 15.24
N VAL A 425 1.15 9.63 16.20
CA VAL A 425 2.09 10.55 16.84
C VAL A 425 3.50 10.03 16.69
N ILE A 426 4.43 10.94 16.36
CA ILE A 426 5.88 10.70 16.33
C ILE A 426 6.52 11.50 17.46
N TYR A 427 7.33 10.85 18.24
CA TYR A 427 8.25 11.47 19.20
C TYR A 427 9.66 11.40 18.64
N LYS A 428 10.36 12.52 18.59
CA LYS A 428 11.77 12.57 18.20
C LYS A 428 12.51 13.58 19.06
N ASP A 429 13.52 13.13 19.77
CA ASP A 429 14.44 13.98 20.58
C ASP A 429 13.73 14.97 21.54
N GLY A 430 12.57 14.63 22.06
CA GLY A 430 11.81 15.48 23.00
C GLY A 430 10.60 16.20 22.39
N GLU A 431 10.45 16.19 21.08
CA GLU A 431 9.35 16.85 20.37
C GLU A 431 8.30 15.85 19.87
N PHE A 432 7.05 16.31 19.75
CA PHE A 432 5.93 15.52 19.29
C PHE A 432 5.34 16.09 17.99
N SER A 433 5.14 15.25 17.01
CA SER A 433 4.47 15.54 15.75
C SER A 433 3.25 14.65 15.58
N TYR A 434 2.12 15.26 15.20
CA TYR A 434 0.84 14.56 15.03
C TYR A 434 0.35 14.64 13.59
N ALA A 435 -0.22 13.55 13.10
CA ALA A 435 -0.95 13.57 11.84
C ALA A 435 -2.27 12.78 12.00
N PRO A 436 -3.41 13.32 11.52
CA PRO A 436 -4.69 12.62 11.57
C PRO A 436 -4.72 11.45 10.58
N ALA A 437 -5.62 10.49 10.79
CA ALA A 437 -5.86 9.44 9.81
C ALA A 437 -6.53 10.00 8.55
N PHE A 438 -6.08 9.54 7.38
CA PHE A 438 -6.59 10.00 6.09
C PHE A 438 -7.60 9.05 5.45
N ALA A 439 -7.73 7.82 5.96
CA ALA A 439 -8.67 6.83 5.45
C ALA A 439 -10.12 7.28 5.66
N THR A 440 -10.93 7.22 4.60
CA THR A 440 -12.37 7.53 4.63
C THR A 440 -13.23 6.27 4.66
N SER A 441 -12.64 5.10 4.43
CA SER A 441 -13.24 3.77 4.52
C SER A 441 -12.16 2.75 4.88
N ILE A 442 -12.56 1.64 5.46
CA ILE A 442 -11.66 0.55 5.88
C ILE A 442 -12.25 -0.75 5.35
N LYS A 443 -11.50 -1.50 4.54
CA LYS A 443 -11.83 -2.88 4.13
C LYS A 443 -11.30 -3.89 5.13
N ASP A 444 -10.02 -3.76 5.48
CA ASP A 444 -9.38 -4.57 6.51
C ASP A 444 -8.29 -3.74 7.22
N SER A 445 -8.18 -3.87 8.53
CA SER A 445 -7.14 -3.20 9.31
C SER A 445 -5.92 -4.10 9.58
N VAL A 446 -5.99 -5.38 9.23
CA VAL A 446 -4.89 -6.33 9.42
C VAL A 446 -3.72 -5.97 8.52
N GLY A 447 -2.51 -5.88 9.09
CA GLY A 447 -1.29 -5.54 8.36
C GLY A 447 -1.05 -4.05 8.13
N ALA A 448 -1.99 -3.15 8.48
CA ALA A 448 -1.78 -1.72 8.29
C ALA A 448 -0.61 -1.17 9.12
N GLY A 449 -0.45 -1.64 10.36
CA GLY A 449 0.70 -1.31 11.22
C GLY A 449 2.03 -1.79 10.61
N ASP A 450 2.03 -2.99 10.04
CA ASP A 450 3.19 -3.60 9.39
C ASP A 450 3.62 -2.80 8.15
N ALA A 451 2.65 -2.36 7.34
CA ALA A 451 2.90 -1.49 6.21
C ALA A 451 3.48 -0.12 6.63
N VAL A 452 2.91 0.49 7.68
CA VAL A 452 3.41 1.76 8.24
C VAL A 452 4.84 1.59 8.73
N LEU A 453 5.13 0.58 9.57
CA LEU A 453 6.48 0.28 10.05
C LEU A 453 7.47 0.14 8.90
N SER A 454 7.10 -0.61 7.84
CA SER A 454 7.99 -0.91 6.72
C SER A 454 8.52 0.36 6.05
N VAL A 455 7.67 1.36 5.85
CA VAL A 455 8.09 2.60 5.17
C VAL A 455 8.67 3.62 6.15
N THR A 456 8.05 3.79 7.33
CA THR A 456 8.48 4.82 8.27
C THR A 456 9.82 4.51 8.94
N SER A 457 10.21 3.22 9.05
CA SER A 457 11.56 2.83 9.50
C SER A 457 12.65 3.31 8.53
N LEU A 458 12.41 3.22 7.20
CA LEU A 458 13.31 3.74 6.18
C LEU A 458 13.40 5.27 6.24
N CYS A 459 12.26 5.93 6.38
CA CYS A 459 12.18 7.39 6.54
C CYS A 459 12.95 7.86 7.81
N SER A 460 12.80 7.12 8.89
CA SER A 460 13.47 7.41 10.16
C SER A 460 14.98 7.24 10.05
N PHE A 461 15.47 6.17 9.41
CA PHE A 461 16.90 5.96 9.15
C PHE A 461 17.52 7.11 8.35
N LYS A 462 16.82 7.59 7.30
CA LYS A 462 17.25 8.76 6.52
C LYS A 462 17.17 10.09 7.28
N GLY A 463 16.72 10.08 8.55
CA GLY A 463 16.67 11.26 9.40
C GLY A 463 15.57 12.26 9.05
N LEU A 464 14.50 11.81 8.37
CA LEU A 464 13.40 12.66 7.92
C LEU A 464 12.77 13.45 9.05
N ASN A 465 12.22 14.62 8.69
CA ASN A 465 11.44 15.45 9.61
C ASN A 465 10.25 14.64 10.17
N PRO A 466 9.99 14.67 11.49
CA PRO A 466 8.90 13.92 12.12
C PRO A 466 7.51 14.21 11.52
N ASP A 467 7.22 15.45 11.12
CA ASP A 467 5.95 15.79 10.46
C ASP A 467 5.78 15.02 9.14
N LEU A 468 6.88 14.86 8.37
CA LEU A 468 6.90 14.09 7.14
C LEU A 468 6.74 12.60 7.40
N VAL A 469 7.42 12.05 8.40
CA VAL A 469 7.29 10.63 8.78
C VAL A 469 5.84 10.32 9.18
N ALA A 470 5.23 11.19 10.00
CA ALA A 470 3.84 11.04 10.41
C ALA A 470 2.89 11.10 9.20
N PHE A 471 3.09 12.07 8.30
CA PHE A 471 2.29 12.22 7.09
C PHE A 471 2.42 11.00 6.15
N ILE A 472 3.65 10.58 5.81
CA ILE A 472 3.91 9.43 4.94
C ILE A 472 3.33 8.16 5.57
N GLY A 473 3.54 7.94 6.86
CA GLY A 473 2.99 6.79 7.59
C GLY A 473 1.47 6.72 7.51
N ASN A 474 0.76 7.86 7.67
CA ASN A 474 -0.70 7.88 7.53
C ASN A 474 -1.16 7.70 6.07
N CYS A 475 -0.40 8.16 5.08
CA CYS A 475 -0.68 7.85 3.67
C CYS A 475 -0.53 6.35 3.38
N VAL A 476 0.53 5.72 3.87
CA VAL A 476 0.75 4.27 3.77
C VAL A 476 -0.37 3.50 4.47
N GLY A 477 -0.71 3.86 5.72
CA GLY A 477 -1.81 3.26 6.47
C GLY A 477 -3.14 3.39 5.74
N THR A 478 -3.40 4.53 5.09
CA THR A 478 -4.61 4.76 4.30
C THR A 478 -4.73 3.83 3.10
N LEU A 479 -3.62 3.57 2.41
CA LEU A 479 -3.59 2.61 1.30
C LEU A 479 -3.69 1.17 1.81
N ALA A 480 -3.01 0.86 2.91
CA ALA A 480 -3.00 -0.48 3.48
C ALA A 480 -4.39 -0.95 3.96
N VAL A 481 -5.19 -0.09 4.60
CA VAL A 481 -6.54 -0.47 5.07
C VAL A 481 -7.55 -0.70 3.93
N ASP A 482 -7.21 -0.37 2.69
CA ASP A 482 -8.01 -0.68 1.48
C ASP A 482 -7.63 -2.04 0.85
N ILE A 483 -6.60 -2.71 1.39
CA ILE A 483 -6.13 -4.04 0.96
C ILE A 483 -6.67 -5.10 1.90
N LEU A 484 -7.21 -6.19 1.37
CA LEU A 484 -7.72 -7.30 2.18
C LEU A 484 -6.57 -8.26 2.54
N GLY A 485 -6.34 -8.47 3.84
CA GLY A 485 -5.48 -9.56 4.32
C GLY A 485 -4.04 -9.59 3.79
N ASN A 486 -3.43 -8.47 3.46
CA ASN A 486 -2.11 -8.39 2.81
C ASN A 486 -2.07 -9.08 1.43
N GLU A 487 -3.16 -8.99 0.64
CA GLU A 487 -3.21 -9.57 -0.72
C GLU A 487 -2.05 -9.11 -1.61
N HIS A 488 -1.63 -7.86 -1.46
CA HIS A 488 -0.46 -7.27 -2.10
C HIS A 488 0.16 -6.18 -1.21
N PRO A 489 1.42 -5.80 -1.44
CA PRO A 489 2.04 -4.69 -0.71
C PRO A 489 1.45 -3.33 -1.12
N VAL A 490 1.70 -2.32 -0.29
CA VAL A 490 1.55 -0.92 -0.72
C VAL A 490 2.66 -0.63 -1.72
N TYR A 491 2.30 -0.41 -2.97
CA TYR A 491 3.26 -0.11 -4.02
C TYR A 491 3.75 1.33 -3.92
N LYS A 492 5.05 1.54 -4.11
CA LYS A 492 5.66 2.88 -4.11
C LYS A 492 4.98 3.82 -5.09
N LYS A 493 4.70 3.35 -6.32
CA LYS A 493 3.97 4.13 -7.35
C LYS A 493 2.58 4.60 -6.90
N ASP A 494 1.89 3.79 -6.08
CA ASP A 494 0.55 4.14 -5.60
C ASP A 494 0.62 5.16 -4.47
N LEU A 495 1.62 5.01 -3.58
CA LEU A 495 1.91 6.00 -2.53
C LEU A 495 2.28 7.36 -3.11
N THR A 496 3.21 7.42 -4.07
CA THR A 496 3.65 8.68 -4.68
C THR A 496 2.51 9.36 -5.44
N LYS A 497 1.70 8.61 -6.17
CA LYS A 497 0.48 9.12 -6.82
C LYS A 497 -0.54 9.63 -5.81
N PHE A 498 -0.81 8.86 -4.74
CA PHE A 498 -1.74 9.27 -3.70
C PHE A 498 -1.31 10.59 -3.09
N ILE A 499 -0.05 10.71 -2.66
CA ILE A 499 0.51 11.94 -2.08
C ILE A 499 0.38 13.12 -3.05
N SER A 500 0.79 12.93 -4.32
CA SER A 500 0.72 13.98 -5.34
C SER A 500 -0.70 14.49 -5.60
N HIS A 501 -1.72 13.63 -5.46
CA HIS A 501 -3.12 14.03 -5.61
C HIS A 501 -3.73 14.57 -4.32
N PHE A 502 -3.25 14.09 -3.17
CA PHE A 502 -3.79 14.41 -1.86
C PHE A 502 -3.35 15.80 -1.38
N ILE A 503 -2.12 16.19 -1.73
CA ILE A 503 -1.58 17.53 -1.41
C ILE A 503 -2.01 18.60 -2.42
N LYS A 504 -2.43 18.24 -3.63
CA LYS A 504 -2.98 19.21 -4.61
C LYS A 504 -4.29 19.82 -4.11
#